data_5d1e6e7d0e5042cdd0b1a324579284f9
#
_entry.id   5d1e6e7d0e5042cdd0b1a324579284f9
#
_cell.length_a   1.000
_cell.length_b   1.000
_cell.length_c   1.000
_cell.angle_alpha   90.00
_cell.angle_beta   90.00
_cell.angle_gamma   90.00
#
_symmetry.space_group_name_H-M   'P 1'
#
loop_
_entity.id
_entity.type
_entity.pdbx_description
1 polymer ?
#
loop_
_entity_poly.entity_id
_entity_poly.type
_entity_poly.pdbx_seq_one_letter_code
_entity_poly.pdbx_strand_id
1 'polypeptide(L)'
;RLKVNVNCVAFGLIKTRLTEAEAGSDASIDVEGRKIKVGVNPDLLKTMEAMVPLGRAGTPAEAAGAVYLFCTPESNYISGQTLLCGGGFSM
;
A
#
# COMPACT_ATOMS: atom_id res chain seq x y z
N ARG A 1 -28.05 -18.28 3.99
CA ARG A 1 -27.00 -17.27 4.14
C ARG A 1 -26.08 -17.65 5.27
N LEU A 2 -24.79 -17.49 5.07
CA LEU A 2 -23.78 -17.95 6.02
C LEU A 2 -23.52 -16.93 7.14
N LYS A 3 -24.08 -15.72 7.05
CA LYS A 3 -23.90 -14.64 8.04
C LYS A 3 -22.44 -14.34 8.33
N VAL A 4 -21.66 -14.20 7.25
CA VAL A 4 -20.24 -13.88 7.33
C VAL A 4 -20.03 -12.45 6.87
N ASN A 5 -19.27 -11.66 7.63
CA ASN A 5 -18.87 -10.32 7.21
C ASN A 5 -17.77 -10.42 6.16
N VAL A 6 -17.95 -9.68 5.07
CA VAL A 6 -16.95 -9.59 4.01
C VAL A 6 -16.71 -8.12 3.70
N ASN A 7 -15.50 -7.68 3.88
CA ASN A 7 -15.09 -6.31 3.61
C ASN A 7 -13.80 -6.33 2.78
N CYS A 8 -13.52 -5.20 2.17
CA CYS A 8 -12.34 -5.03 1.32
C CYS A 8 -11.51 -3.86 1.83
N VAL A 9 -10.20 -4.01 1.84
CA VAL A 9 -9.28 -2.90 2.10
C VAL A 9 -8.52 -2.63 0.81
N ALA A 10 -8.66 -1.42 0.30
CA ALA A 10 -7.96 -0.98 -0.89
C ALA A 10 -6.79 -0.09 -0.46
N PHE A 11 -5.59 -0.45 -0.89
CA PHE A 11 -4.39 0.30 -0.52
C PHE A 11 -4.06 1.33 -1.58
N GLY A 12 -3.71 2.53 -1.14
CA GLY A 12 -3.08 3.52 -1.99
C GLY A 12 -1.57 3.32 -2.02
N LEU A 13 -0.82 4.39 -1.83
CA LEU A 13 0.65 4.32 -1.85
C LEU A 13 1.16 3.79 -0.51
N ILE A 14 1.67 2.57 -0.51
CA ILE A 14 2.26 1.92 0.67
C ILE A 14 3.73 1.65 0.39
N LYS A 15 4.56 2.01 1.35
CA LYS A 15 6.00 1.85 1.23
C LYS A 15 6.37 0.39 1.44
N THR A 16 6.77 -0.28 0.37
CA THR A 16 7.15 -1.69 0.37
C THR A 16 8.47 -1.86 -0.35
N ARG A 17 8.98 -3.07 -0.39
CA ARG A 17 10.20 -3.36 -1.17
C ARG A 17 10.03 -3.04 -2.65
N LEU A 18 8.81 -3.11 -3.17
CA LEU A 18 8.54 -2.77 -4.57
C LEU A 18 8.60 -1.26 -4.81
N THR A 19 8.28 -0.45 -3.79
CA THR A 19 8.30 1.01 -3.89
C THR A 19 9.63 1.60 -3.44
N GLU A 20 10.41 0.87 -2.64
CA GLU A 20 11.73 1.31 -2.24
C GLU A 20 12.75 0.93 -3.30
N ALA A 21 13.21 1.93 -4.04
CA ALA A 21 14.51 1.80 -4.65
C ALA A 21 15.48 1.92 -3.48
N GLU A 22 16.07 0.79 -3.06
CA GLU A 22 17.01 0.82 -1.95
C GLU A 22 18.11 1.84 -2.24
N ALA A 23 18.17 2.86 -1.37
CA ALA A 23 19.10 3.96 -1.55
C ALA A 23 20.53 3.43 -1.60
N GLY A 24 21.21 3.65 -2.72
CA GLY A 24 22.60 3.24 -2.88
C GLY A 24 22.81 1.77 -3.18
N SER A 25 21.79 0.96 -3.31
CA SER A 25 21.95 -0.39 -3.78
C SER A 25 21.51 -0.49 -5.22
N ASP A 26 22.34 -1.14 -6.02
CA ASP A 26 21.98 -1.51 -7.37
C ASP A 26 21.05 -2.72 -7.32
N ALA A 27 19.90 -2.57 -6.64
CA ALA A 27 18.91 -3.62 -6.59
C ALA A 27 18.41 -3.85 -8.01
N SER A 28 19.01 -4.79 -8.67
CA SER A 28 18.69 -5.15 -10.05
C SER A 28 18.64 -6.65 -10.16
N ILE A 29 17.82 -7.12 -11.09
CA ILE A 29 17.79 -8.53 -11.44
C ILE A 29 18.30 -8.69 -12.87
N ASP A 30 19.04 -9.74 -13.11
CA ASP A 30 19.49 -10.08 -14.46
C ASP A 30 18.37 -10.84 -15.16
N VAL A 31 17.86 -10.25 -16.24
CA VAL A 31 16.89 -10.91 -17.10
C VAL A 31 17.47 -10.90 -18.51
N GLU A 32 17.79 -12.06 -19.02
CA GLU A 32 18.36 -12.23 -20.37
C GLU A 32 19.59 -11.36 -20.61
N GLY A 33 20.47 -11.27 -19.62
CA GLY A 33 21.68 -10.45 -19.71
C GLY A 33 21.47 -8.97 -19.53
N ARG A 34 20.25 -8.55 -19.21
CA ARG A 34 19.95 -7.15 -18.91
C ARG A 34 19.72 -6.99 -17.40
N LYS A 35 20.35 -5.99 -16.84
CA LYS A 35 20.08 -5.62 -15.46
C LYS A 35 18.84 -4.73 -15.42
N ILE A 36 17.81 -5.24 -14.77
CA ILE A 36 16.56 -4.49 -14.58
C ILE A 36 16.55 -3.98 -13.15
N LYS A 37 16.44 -2.67 -13.00
CA LYS A 37 16.37 -2.06 -11.67
C LYS A 37 15.06 -2.45 -11.00
N VAL A 38 15.18 -3.01 -9.80
CA VAL A 38 14.03 -3.40 -9.00
C VAL A 38 13.59 -2.21 -8.16
N GLY A 39 12.28 -1.95 -8.13
CA GLY A 39 11.70 -0.87 -7.37
C GLY A 39 11.20 0.28 -8.23
N VAL A 40 10.58 1.25 -7.60
CA VAL A 40 10.00 2.41 -8.24
C VAL A 40 11.04 3.53 -8.27
N ASN A 41 11.07 4.28 -9.37
CA ASN A 41 11.94 5.44 -9.50
C ASN A 41 11.68 6.44 -8.36
N PRO A 42 12.71 6.89 -7.62
CA PRO A 42 12.52 7.82 -6.50
C PRO A 42 11.82 9.12 -6.87
N ASP A 43 12.05 9.65 -8.08
CA ASP A 43 11.39 10.89 -8.52
C ASP A 43 9.90 10.67 -8.72
N LEU A 44 9.51 9.53 -9.28
CA LEU A 44 8.12 9.17 -9.41
C LEU A 44 7.47 9.00 -8.05
N LEU A 45 8.18 8.37 -7.12
CA LEU A 45 7.69 8.18 -5.77
C LEU A 45 7.42 9.52 -5.07
N LYS A 46 8.32 10.48 -5.21
CA LYS A 46 8.11 11.82 -4.65
C LYS A 46 6.89 12.50 -5.26
N THR A 47 6.70 12.35 -6.56
CA THR A 47 5.53 12.90 -7.23
C THR A 47 4.24 12.27 -6.69
N MET A 48 4.25 10.96 -6.51
CA MET A 48 3.10 10.25 -5.96
C MET A 48 2.82 10.67 -4.52
N GLU A 49 3.85 10.82 -3.69
CA GLU A 49 3.69 11.27 -2.31
C GLU A 49 3.10 12.68 -2.23
N ALA A 50 3.47 13.55 -3.17
CA ALA A 50 2.93 14.90 -3.22
C ALA A 50 1.43 14.92 -3.51
N MET A 51 0.91 13.87 -4.13
CA MET A 51 -0.52 13.74 -4.43
C MET A 51 -1.32 13.19 -3.25
N VAL A 52 -0.65 12.69 -2.23
CA VAL A 52 -1.31 12.15 -1.02
C VAL A 52 -1.56 13.30 -0.04
N PRO A 53 -2.82 13.54 0.36
CA PRO A 53 -3.12 14.65 1.30
C PRO A 53 -2.33 14.60 2.60
N LEU A 54 -2.04 13.41 3.15
CA LEU A 54 -1.19 13.29 4.34
C LEU A 54 0.30 13.52 4.05
N GLY A 55 0.68 13.64 2.77
CA GLY A 55 2.02 14.03 2.38
C GLY A 55 3.07 12.94 2.44
N ARG A 56 2.68 11.70 2.61
CA ARG A 56 3.61 10.57 2.69
C ARG A 56 2.95 9.27 2.27
N ALA A 57 3.77 8.30 1.94
CA ALA A 57 3.31 6.92 1.76
C ALA A 57 2.97 6.31 3.12
N GLY A 58 2.04 5.38 3.15
CA GLY A 58 1.76 4.61 4.34
C GLY A 58 2.82 3.54 4.57
N THR A 59 2.99 3.13 5.81
CA THR A 59 3.90 2.04 6.16
C THR A 59 3.19 0.68 6.03
N PRO A 60 3.95 -0.42 5.90
CA PRO A 60 3.33 -1.74 5.95
C PRO A 60 2.55 -2.00 7.23
N ALA A 61 3.02 -1.47 8.37
CA ALA A 61 2.30 -1.59 9.63
C ALA A 61 0.97 -0.86 9.59
N GLU A 62 0.92 0.31 8.97
CA GLU A 62 -0.32 1.06 8.81
C GLU A 62 -1.29 0.32 7.88
N ALA A 63 -0.79 -0.29 6.82
CA ALA A 63 -1.60 -1.12 5.92
C ALA A 63 -2.18 -2.33 6.67
N ALA A 64 -1.35 -3.00 7.45
CA ALA A 64 -1.79 -4.12 8.29
C ALA A 64 -2.83 -3.67 9.32
N GLY A 65 -2.67 -2.47 9.87
CA GLY A 65 -3.62 -1.89 10.81
C GLY A 65 -5.00 -1.70 10.21
N ALA A 66 -5.08 -1.29 8.95
CA ALA A 66 -6.35 -1.15 8.26
C ALA A 66 -7.10 -2.48 8.16
N VAL A 67 -6.37 -3.55 7.85
CA VAL A 67 -6.95 -4.90 7.82
C VAL A 67 -7.37 -5.32 9.23
N TYR A 68 -6.53 -5.04 10.22
CA TYR A 68 -6.81 -5.38 11.61
C TYR A 68 -8.11 -4.78 12.11
N LEU A 69 -8.47 -3.57 11.67
CA LEU A 69 -9.72 -2.93 12.08
C LEU A 69 -10.94 -3.80 11.76
N PHE A 70 -10.91 -4.53 10.66
CA PHE A 70 -12.00 -5.43 10.30
C PHE A 70 -11.93 -6.77 11.04
N CYS A 71 -10.88 -7.02 11.78
CA CYS A 71 -10.75 -8.24 12.61
C CYS A 71 -11.17 -8.00 14.05
N THR A 72 -11.57 -6.78 14.40
CA THR A 72 -11.94 -6.44 15.77
C THR A 72 -13.44 -6.56 15.99
N PRO A 73 -13.90 -6.77 17.25
CA PRO A 73 -15.34 -6.80 17.55
C PRO A 73 -16.05 -5.50 17.18
N GLU A 74 -15.35 -4.38 17.18
CA GLU A 74 -15.91 -3.07 16.85
C GLU A 74 -16.43 -3.04 15.40
N SER A 75 -15.97 -3.92 14.54
CA SER A 75 -16.42 -4.01 13.16
C SER A 75 -17.51 -5.06 12.92
N ASN A 76 -18.04 -5.66 13.97
CA ASN A 76 -18.97 -6.78 13.82
C ASN A 76 -20.23 -6.45 13.03
N TYR A 77 -20.63 -5.20 12.97
CA TYR A 77 -21.81 -4.79 12.21
C TYR A 77 -21.44 -4.14 10.86
N ILE A 78 -20.21 -4.30 10.42
CA ILE A 78 -19.71 -3.74 9.14
C ILE A 78 -19.53 -4.88 8.16
N SER A 79 -20.21 -4.81 7.03
CA SER A 79 -20.09 -5.80 5.96
C SER A 79 -20.38 -5.14 4.62
N GLY A 80 -19.74 -5.64 3.59
CA GLY A 80 -19.93 -5.13 2.23
C GLY A 80 -19.26 -3.79 1.98
N GLN A 81 -18.30 -3.39 2.80
CA GLN A 81 -17.65 -2.09 2.68
C GLN A 81 -16.25 -2.20 2.08
N THR A 82 -15.84 -1.12 1.44
CA THR A 82 -14.47 -0.95 0.99
C THR A 82 -13.84 0.21 1.76
N LEU A 83 -12.75 -0.07 2.46
CA LEU A 83 -11.99 0.95 3.17
C LEU A 83 -10.75 1.29 2.34
N LEU A 84 -10.63 2.56 1.94
CA LEU A 84 -9.45 3.01 1.22
C LEU A 84 -8.40 3.46 2.23
N CYS A 85 -7.29 2.74 2.27
CA CYS A 85 -6.14 3.06 3.13
C CYS A 85 -5.09 3.77 2.27
N GLY A 86 -5.28 5.10 2.09
CA GLY A 86 -4.49 5.85 1.11
C GLY A 86 -4.08 7.25 1.56
N GLY A 87 -4.16 7.55 2.85
CA GLY A 87 -3.75 8.85 3.36
C GLY A 87 -4.58 10.02 2.82
N GLY A 88 -5.80 9.76 2.40
CA GLY A 88 -6.69 10.76 1.82
C GLY A 88 -6.66 10.82 0.29
N PHE A 89 -5.78 10.04 -0.33
CA PHE A 89 -5.77 9.94 -1.78
C PHE A 89 -6.99 9.14 -2.24
N SER A 90 -7.83 9.75 -3.06
CA SER A 90 -9.00 9.08 -3.63
C SER A 90 -8.84 8.97 -5.13
N MET A 91 -9.24 7.82 -5.63
CA MET A 91 -9.27 7.59 -7.07
C MET A 91 -10.62 7.94 -7.67
#